data_d02ba6eb3d4d3e9908f1975d19c498e4
#
_entry.id   d02ba6eb3d4d3e9908f1975d19c498e4
#
_cell.length_a   1.000
_cell.length_b   1.000
_cell.length_c   1.000
_cell.angle_alpha   90.00
_cell.angle_beta   90.00
_cell.angle_gamma   90.00
#
_symmetry.space_group_name_H-M   'P 1'
#
loop_
_entity.id
_entity.type
_entity.pdbx_description
1 polymer ?
#
loop_
_entity_poly.entity_id
_entity_poly.type
_entity_poly.pdbx_seq_one_letter_code
_entity_poly.pdbx_strand_id
1 'polypeptide(L)'
;MAKKIIRVDGDHYILATSALADTRTSVLKEGDTFAIFNRYGDIQHVGLGEQGLYHEGTRFLSRLEFNFGTSNPFLLSSTVRKDNALFAVDLTNPDFQIDTSTLVPRGTLHMSRAKLLWQNCCLERIRFTNYSFEPLRINFSIQFEADFADIFEVRGEQRPQRGKTTASLLEDQSVSFQNLGLDQVTRTTNITCSPKPTKTTTHLMYVELVLEPKEEQTFEVNVSCSIENTRVCPLPFSTAIAQSTQALQTAEARFCSIFTENEQFNDWINRSLDDICMMTTELPEGPYPYAGVPWFSTVFGRDGIIAALECLWVNPELTRGVLGVLASTQAQDIIPSQDAEPGKILHETRRGEMAALGESPFERYYGSVDSTPLFILLAGAYY
;
A
#
# COMPACT_ATOMS: atom_id res chain seq x y z
N MET A 1 15.73 4.34 16.52
CA MET A 1 17.09 4.92 16.69
C MET A 1 16.98 6.25 17.42
N ALA A 2 17.68 6.46 18.54
CA ALA A 2 17.69 7.73 19.25
C ALA A 2 18.26 8.83 18.34
N LYS A 3 17.54 9.95 18.19
CA LYS A 3 18.02 11.14 17.47
C LYS A 3 19.38 11.55 18.05
N LYS A 4 20.42 11.46 17.26
CA LYS A 4 21.76 11.90 17.67
C LYS A 4 21.77 13.43 17.62
N ILE A 5 21.49 14.07 18.76
CA ILE A 5 21.61 15.52 18.93
C ILE A 5 23.08 15.81 19.20
N ILE A 6 23.68 16.68 18.40
CA ILE A 6 25.05 17.17 18.59
C ILE A 6 24.96 18.59 19.18
N ARG A 7 25.72 18.84 20.22
CA ARG A 7 25.85 20.17 20.81
C ARG A 7 27.15 20.81 20.33
N VAL A 8 27.04 21.97 19.68
CA VAL A 8 28.18 22.78 19.23
C VAL A 8 27.92 24.21 19.71
N ASP A 9 28.81 24.76 20.45
CA ASP A 9 28.77 26.15 20.99
C ASP A 9 27.48 26.53 21.75
N GLY A 10 26.87 25.55 22.44
CA GLY A 10 25.66 25.78 23.24
C GLY A 10 24.36 25.51 22.46
N ASP A 11 24.37 25.40 21.12
CA ASP A 11 23.23 25.13 20.30
C ASP A 11 23.07 23.63 20.01
N HIS A 12 21.81 23.22 19.81
CA HIS A 12 21.47 21.83 19.52
C HIS A 12 21.26 21.65 18.01
N TYR A 13 22.06 20.80 17.40
CA TYR A 13 21.96 20.46 15.99
C TYR A 13 21.46 19.04 15.81
N ILE A 14 20.57 18.84 14.84
CA ILE A 14 20.17 17.51 14.37
C ILE A 14 21.06 17.16 13.17
N LEU A 15 21.71 15.99 13.22
CA LEU A 15 22.53 15.53 12.09
C LEU A 15 21.75 15.60 10.78
N ALA A 16 22.33 16.22 9.76
CA ALA A 16 21.73 16.42 8.44
C ALA A 16 21.32 15.11 7.75
N THR A 17 21.92 13.97 8.13
CA THR A 17 21.53 12.63 7.69
C THR A 17 20.10 12.24 8.13
N SER A 18 19.55 12.88 9.16
CA SER A 18 18.15 12.70 9.57
C SER A 18 17.22 13.77 8.98
N ALA A 19 17.76 14.88 8.48
CA ALA A 19 17.00 15.95 7.84
C ALA A 19 16.75 15.71 6.32
N LEU A 20 17.45 14.74 5.74
CA LEU A 20 17.35 14.38 4.32
C LEU A 20 16.25 13.33 4.02
N ALA A 21 15.52 12.85 5.01
CA ALA A 21 14.34 12.03 4.77
C ALA A 21 13.25 12.93 4.18
N ASP A 22 13.14 12.94 2.86
CA ASP A 22 11.96 13.48 2.18
C ASP A 22 10.76 12.64 2.67
N THR A 23 9.93 13.24 3.51
CA THR A 23 8.79 12.58 4.16
C THR A 23 7.58 12.45 3.23
N ARG A 24 7.70 12.88 1.96
CA ARG A 24 6.63 12.72 0.98
C ARG A 24 6.49 11.26 0.60
N THR A 25 5.32 10.73 0.85
CA THR A 25 4.94 9.36 0.54
C THR A 25 3.86 9.34 -0.54
N SER A 26 3.80 8.24 -1.27
CA SER A 26 2.74 7.92 -2.22
C SER A 26 1.99 6.70 -1.71
N VAL A 27 0.67 6.73 -1.83
CA VAL A 27 -0.22 5.68 -1.35
C VAL A 27 -0.96 5.06 -2.54
N LEU A 28 -1.03 3.74 -2.53
CA LEU A 28 -1.97 2.96 -3.34
C LEU A 28 -2.86 2.16 -2.39
N LYS A 29 -4.14 1.99 -2.76
CA LYS A 29 -5.08 1.12 -2.03
C LYS A 29 -6.00 0.39 -2.99
N GLU A 30 -6.24 -0.88 -2.71
CA GLU A 30 -7.22 -1.73 -3.38
C GLU A 30 -7.81 -2.72 -2.36
N GLY A 31 -9.12 -2.64 -2.15
CA GLY A 31 -9.78 -3.47 -1.13
C GLY A 31 -9.17 -3.30 0.26
N ASP A 32 -8.86 -4.40 0.91
CA ASP A 32 -8.22 -4.45 2.24
C ASP A 32 -6.68 -4.33 2.16
N THR A 33 -6.13 -4.09 0.96
CA THR A 33 -4.68 -3.97 0.72
C THR A 33 -4.31 -2.53 0.44
N PHE A 34 -3.26 -2.03 1.09
CA PHE A 34 -2.67 -0.73 0.76
C PHE A 34 -1.15 -0.76 0.87
N ALA A 35 -0.50 0.14 0.18
CA ALA A 35 0.95 0.29 0.23
C ALA A 35 1.36 1.75 0.32
N ILE A 36 2.41 2.01 1.10
CA ILE A 36 3.00 3.33 1.29
C ILE A 36 4.44 3.29 0.83
N PHE A 37 4.75 4.09 -0.18
CA PHE A 37 6.05 4.17 -0.81
C PHE A 37 6.68 5.55 -0.61
N ASN A 38 8.00 5.62 -0.63
CA ASN A 38 8.69 6.88 -0.79
C ASN A 38 8.60 7.37 -2.27
N ARG A 39 9.16 8.54 -2.54
CA ARG A 39 9.15 9.14 -3.89
C ARG A 39 9.93 8.35 -4.97
N TYR A 40 10.79 7.41 -4.57
CA TYR A 40 11.52 6.53 -5.48
C TYR A 40 10.75 5.23 -5.78
N GLY A 41 9.62 5.03 -5.12
CA GLY A 41 8.84 3.79 -5.21
C GLY A 41 9.34 2.69 -4.29
N ASP A 42 10.15 3.02 -3.30
CA ASP A 42 10.67 2.06 -2.32
C ASP A 42 9.87 2.08 -1.03
N ILE A 43 9.97 0.98 -0.29
CA ILE A 43 9.51 0.85 1.10
C ILE A 43 10.76 0.81 1.97
N GLN A 44 10.90 1.76 2.88
CA GLN A 44 12.07 1.92 3.74
C GLN A 44 11.67 2.16 5.20
N HIS A 45 12.53 1.75 6.12
CA HIS A 45 12.39 2.05 7.55
C HIS A 45 12.85 3.48 7.85
N VAL A 46 12.07 4.48 7.42
CA VAL A 46 12.34 5.90 7.65
C VAL A 46 11.10 6.60 8.24
N GLY A 47 11.30 7.76 8.85
CA GLY A 47 10.22 8.53 9.44
C GLY A 47 9.61 7.84 10.66
N LEU A 48 8.28 7.74 10.69
CA LEU A 48 7.51 7.03 11.71
C LEU A 48 7.48 5.51 11.48
N GLY A 49 8.05 5.03 10.35
CA GLY A 49 8.08 3.62 10.00
C GLY A 49 6.79 3.11 9.36
N GLU A 50 5.92 4.02 8.89
CA GLU A 50 4.62 3.69 8.28
C GLU A 50 4.70 3.10 6.87
N GLN A 51 5.86 3.22 6.19
CA GLN A 51 6.03 2.62 4.86
C GLN A 51 5.91 1.10 4.94
N GLY A 52 5.24 0.52 3.96
CA GLY A 52 4.99 -0.92 3.92
C GLY A 52 3.93 -1.31 2.91
N LEU A 53 3.80 -2.62 2.70
CA LEU A 53 2.64 -3.24 2.06
C LEU A 53 1.80 -3.89 3.16
N TYR A 54 0.55 -3.50 3.26
CA TYR A 54 -0.37 -3.94 4.29
C TYR A 54 -1.57 -4.67 3.70
N HIS A 55 -2.02 -5.69 4.40
CA HIS A 55 -3.24 -6.40 4.09
C HIS A 55 -3.94 -6.79 5.39
N GLU A 56 -5.24 -6.49 5.50
CA GLU A 56 -6.06 -6.78 6.69
C GLU A 56 -5.39 -6.38 8.03
N GLY A 57 -4.81 -5.17 8.10
CA GLY A 57 -4.21 -4.64 9.31
C GLY A 57 -2.81 -5.18 9.65
N THR A 58 -2.25 -6.07 8.84
CA THR A 58 -0.89 -6.60 9.01
C THR A 58 0.06 -6.08 7.93
N ARG A 59 1.30 -5.75 8.29
CA ARG A 59 2.36 -5.35 7.34
C ARG A 59 3.03 -6.59 6.77
N PHE A 60 2.70 -6.95 5.53
CA PHE A 60 3.26 -8.11 4.81
C PHE A 60 4.65 -7.85 4.23
N LEU A 61 4.99 -6.59 3.96
CA LEU A 61 6.32 -6.20 3.47
C LEU A 61 6.76 -4.94 4.18
N SER A 62 7.89 -5.01 4.89
CA SER A 62 8.46 -3.90 5.66
C SER A 62 9.60 -3.21 4.94
N ARG A 63 10.15 -3.84 3.89
CA ARG A 63 11.21 -3.30 3.04
C ARG A 63 11.03 -3.74 1.60
N LEU A 64 11.20 -2.81 0.66
CA LEU A 64 11.32 -3.07 -0.77
C LEU A 64 12.16 -1.94 -1.36
N GLU A 65 13.45 -2.18 -1.57
CA GLU A 65 14.39 -1.17 -2.04
C GLU A 65 15.02 -1.58 -3.36
N PHE A 66 14.92 -0.69 -4.34
CA PHE A 66 15.60 -0.81 -5.61
C PHE A 66 16.96 -0.12 -5.55
N ASN A 67 18.03 -0.86 -5.87
CA ASN A 67 19.38 -0.34 -5.91
C ASN A 67 19.96 -0.54 -7.30
N PHE A 68 20.53 0.51 -7.86
CA PHE A 68 21.19 0.51 -9.16
C PHE A 68 22.70 0.54 -8.98
N GLY A 69 23.38 -0.56 -9.33
CA GLY A 69 24.84 -0.67 -9.13
C GLY A 69 25.27 -0.34 -7.71
N THR A 70 26.22 0.56 -7.57
CA THR A 70 26.74 1.09 -6.29
C THR A 70 26.22 2.50 -5.97
N SER A 71 25.37 3.08 -6.83
CA SER A 71 24.93 4.46 -6.75
C SER A 71 23.40 4.54 -6.79
N ASN A 72 22.83 5.50 -6.08
CA ASN A 72 21.40 5.76 -6.18
C ASN A 72 21.07 6.44 -7.51
N PRO A 73 20.03 6.05 -8.23
CA PRO A 73 19.59 6.71 -9.43
C PRO A 73 19.05 8.12 -9.14
N PHE A 74 19.10 9.00 -10.13
CA PHE A 74 18.46 10.31 -10.06
C PHE A 74 16.97 10.20 -10.35
N LEU A 75 16.16 10.86 -9.55
CA LEU A 75 14.72 10.95 -9.73
C LEU A 75 14.41 12.01 -10.81
N LEU A 76 13.66 11.61 -11.83
CA LEU A 76 13.14 12.51 -12.87
C LEU A 76 11.69 12.89 -12.57
N SER A 77 10.83 11.90 -12.29
CA SER A 77 9.44 12.11 -11.93
C SER A 77 8.94 11.08 -10.95
N SER A 78 7.90 11.43 -10.19
CA SER A 78 7.23 10.54 -9.25
C SER A 78 5.78 11.00 -9.13
N THR A 79 4.84 10.18 -9.61
CA THR A 79 3.43 10.57 -9.75
C THR A 79 2.50 9.39 -9.52
N VAL A 80 1.48 9.58 -8.71
CA VAL A 80 0.31 8.69 -8.68
C VAL A 80 -0.63 9.17 -9.79
N ARG A 81 -1.11 8.24 -10.63
CA ARG A 81 -2.07 8.53 -11.68
C ARG A 81 -3.33 9.15 -11.07
N LYS A 82 -4.05 10.01 -11.80
CA LYS A 82 -5.21 10.75 -11.27
C LYS A 82 -6.27 9.84 -10.63
N ASP A 83 -6.47 8.66 -11.18
CA ASP A 83 -7.39 7.63 -10.68
C ASP A 83 -6.86 6.77 -9.51
N ASN A 84 -5.73 7.12 -8.92
CA ASN A 84 -5.07 6.41 -7.82
C ASN A 84 -4.68 4.95 -8.10
N ALA A 85 -4.86 4.42 -9.31
CA ALA A 85 -4.62 3.01 -9.59
C ALA A 85 -3.16 2.67 -9.85
N LEU A 86 -2.34 3.64 -10.28
CA LEU A 86 -0.95 3.42 -10.69
C LEU A 86 -0.03 4.45 -10.08
N PHE A 87 1.07 3.99 -9.50
CA PHE A 87 2.19 4.84 -9.08
C PHE A 87 3.35 4.66 -10.05
N ALA A 88 3.75 5.74 -10.73
CA ALA A 88 4.81 5.77 -11.71
C ALA A 88 6.00 6.59 -11.21
N VAL A 89 7.21 6.06 -11.41
CA VAL A 89 8.47 6.70 -11.05
C VAL A 89 9.42 6.58 -12.21
N ASP A 90 9.97 7.69 -12.68
CA ASP A 90 11.00 7.74 -13.68
C ASP A 90 12.34 8.14 -13.08
N LEU A 91 13.36 7.36 -13.38
CA LEU A 91 14.70 7.47 -12.84
C LEU A 91 15.72 7.50 -14.00
N THR A 92 16.89 8.02 -13.71
CA THR A 92 18.04 7.92 -14.62
C THR A 92 19.33 7.65 -13.85
N ASN A 93 20.34 7.13 -14.54
CA ASN A 93 21.63 6.84 -13.93
C ASN A 93 22.42 8.12 -13.59
N PRO A 94 23.17 8.14 -12.46
CA PRO A 94 24.29 9.04 -12.28
C PRO A 94 25.45 8.68 -13.24
N ASP A 95 26.52 9.46 -13.24
CA ASP A 95 27.78 9.02 -13.84
C ASP A 95 28.27 7.75 -13.14
N PHE A 96 28.53 6.68 -13.88
CA PHE A 96 29.07 5.43 -13.30
C PHE A 96 30.09 4.78 -14.23
N GLN A 97 30.99 3.99 -13.68
CA GLN A 97 32.00 3.26 -14.42
C GLN A 97 31.58 1.79 -14.58
N ILE A 98 31.66 1.29 -15.82
CA ILE A 98 31.49 -0.15 -16.10
C ILE A 98 32.77 -0.90 -15.78
N ASP A 99 33.92 -0.30 -16.13
CA ASP A 99 35.28 -0.79 -15.89
C ASP A 99 36.23 0.40 -15.65
N THR A 100 37.52 0.15 -15.49
CA THR A 100 38.52 1.20 -15.22
C THR A 100 38.65 2.25 -16.33
N SER A 101 38.13 2.01 -17.55
CA SER A 101 38.28 2.85 -18.70
C SER A 101 36.98 3.41 -19.25
N THR A 102 35.84 2.81 -18.95
CA THR A 102 34.55 3.14 -19.57
C THR A 102 33.63 3.86 -18.57
N LEU A 103 33.48 5.17 -18.76
CA LEU A 103 32.55 6.02 -18.03
C LEU A 103 31.23 6.10 -18.80
N VAL A 104 30.13 5.74 -18.13
CA VAL A 104 28.76 5.93 -18.63
C VAL A 104 28.24 7.27 -18.09
N PRO A 105 27.98 8.25 -18.95
CA PRO A 105 27.48 9.54 -18.51
C PRO A 105 26.09 9.43 -17.90
N ARG A 106 25.79 10.34 -16.98
CA ARG A 106 24.45 10.50 -16.43
C ARG A 106 23.41 10.75 -17.53
N GLY A 107 22.19 10.25 -17.32
CA GLY A 107 21.10 10.45 -18.27
C GLY A 107 21.14 9.53 -19.49
N THR A 108 22.04 8.56 -19.52
CA THR A 108 22.20 7.60 -20.62
C THR A 108 21.20 6.45 -20.54
N LEU A 109 20.89 6.02 -19.33
CA LEU A 109 19.94 4.95 -19.05
C LEU A 109 18.68 5.55 -18.42
N HIS A 110 17.52 5.25 -18.98
CA HIS A 110 16.23 5.54 -18.36
C HIS A 110 15.70 4.30 -17.67
N MET A 111 15.17 4.49 -16.47
CA MET A 111 14.53 3.44 -15.68
C MET A 111 13.12 3.90 -15.29
N SER A 112 12.11 3.17 -15.74
CA SER A 112 10.72 3.45 -15.41
C SER A 112 10.20 2.37 -14.48
N ARG A 113 9.62 2.74 -13.36
CA ARG A 113 9.00 1.85 -12.37
C ARG A 113 7.52 2.17 -12.30
N ALA A 114 6.67 1.19 -12.51
CA ALA A 114 5.22 1.32 -12.41
C ALA A 114 4.69 0.31 -11.39
N LYS A 115 3.93 0.78 -10.41
CA LYS A 115 3.36 -0.05 -9.33
C LYS A 115 1.85 0.02 -9.33
N LEU A 116 1.24 -1.10 -9.02
CA LEU A 116 -0.20 -1.31 -9.01
C LEU A 116 -0.54 -2.29 -7.88
N LEU A 117 -1.65 -2.06 -7.17
CA LEU A 117 -2.25 -3.05 -6.27
C LEU A 117 -3.42 -3.71 -6.98
N TRP A 118 -3.47 -5.04 -6.92
CA TRP A 118 -4.60 -5.81 -7.48
C TRP A 118 -4.68 -7.18 -6.83
N GLN A 119 -5.86 -7.52 -6.31
CA GLN A 119 -6.16 -8.84 -5.73
C GLN A 119 -5.10 -9.32 -4.72
N ASN A 120 -4.84 -8.52 -3.69
CA ASN A 120 -3.87 -8.78 -2.62
C ASN A 120 -2.42 -8.90 -3.12
N CYS A 121 -2.12 -8.36 -4.30
CA CYS A 121 -0.77 -8.30 -4.87
C CYS A 121 -0.32 -6.85 -5.05
N CYS A 122 0.95 -6.60 -4.75
CA CYS A 122 1.67 -5.44 -5.25
C CYS A 122 2.48 -5.88 -6.47
N LEU A 123 2.13 -5.36 -7.63
CA LEU A 123 2.73 -5.66 -8.92
C LEU A 123 3.61 -4.49 -9.32
N GLU A 124 4.86 -4.76 -9.64
CA GLU A 124 5.80 -3.75 -10.11
C GLU A 124 6.38 -4.15 -11.47
N ARG A 125 6.33 -3.22 -12.41
CA ARG A 125 7.02 -3.32 -13.68
C ARG A 125 8.18 -2.35 -13.69
N ILE A 126 9.40 -2.85 -13.91
CA ILE A 126 10.63 -2.08 -14.03
C ILE A 126 11.11 -2.21 -15.47
N ARG A 127 11.24 -1.08 -16.18
CA ARG A 127 11.73 -1.04 -17.56
C ARG A 127 13.01 -0.22 -17.62
N PHE A 128 14.00 -0.76 -18.29
CA PHE A 128 15.25 -0.12 -18.58
C PHE A 128 15.32 0.18 -20.08
N THR A 129 15.74 1.38 -20.44
CA THR A 129 15.93 1.81 -21.84
C THR A 129 17.32 2.41 -22.00
N ASN A 130 18.13 1.84 -22.90
CA ASN A 130 19.46 2.36 -23.22
C ASN A 130 19.38 3.44 -24.29
N TYR A 131 19.64 4.69 -23.91
CA TYR A 131 19.67 5.81 -24.85
C TYR A 131 21.07 6.12 -25.46
N SER A 132 22.08 5.31 -25.08
CA SER A 132 23.43 5.46 -25.68
C SER A 132 23.52 4.86 -27.09
N PHE A 133 24.66 5.03 -27.68
CA PHE A 133 25.06 4.42 -28.96
C PHE A 133 25.90 3.15 -28.77
N GLU A 134 26.20 2.80 -27.52
CA GLU A 134 27.03 1.66 -27.13
C GLU A 134 26.23 0.70 -26.25
N PRO A 135 26.55 -0.60 -26.28
CA PRO A 135 25.98 -1.57 -25.33
C PRO A 135 26.31 -1.19 -23.89
N LEU A 136 25.33 -1.27 -22.99
CA LEU A 136 25.49 -1.00 -21.57
C LEU A 136 25.40 -2.30 -20.77
N ARG A 137 26.44 -2.61 -20.01
CA ARG A 137 26.39 -3.66 -18.98
C ARG A 137 26.00 -2.99 -17.66
N ILE A 138 24.86 -3.38 -17.12
CA ILE A 138 24.34 -2.84 -15.86
C ILE A 138 23.95 -3.95 -14.90
N ASN A 139 23.87 -3.59 -13.63
CA ASN A 139 23.28 -4.46 -12.61
C ASN A 139 22.34 -3.65 -11.72
N PHE A 140 21.36 -4.35 -11.18
CA PHE A 140 20.49 -3.82 -10.15
C PHE A 140 20.14 -4.91 -9.13
N SER A 141 19.68 -4.47 -7.98
CA SER A 141 19.17 -5.39 -6.98
C SER A 141 17.90 -4.86 -6.33
N ILE A 142 17.09 -5.79 -5.84
CA ILE A 142 15.89 -5.50 -5.06
C ILE A 142 16.07 -6.18 -3.72
N GLN A 143 16.12 -5.38 -2.65
CA GLN A 143 16.16 -5.85 -1.27
C GLN A 143 14.76 -5.84 -0.70
N PHE A 144 14.42 -6.86 0.09
CA PHE A 144 13.09 -6.99 0.67
C PHE A 144 13.12 -7.69 2.02
N GLU A 145 12.19 -7.28 2.90
CA GLU A 145 11.98 -7.85 4.24
C GLU A 145 10.49 -7.85 4.57
N ALA A 146 10.06 -8.85 5.35
CA ALA A 146 8.71 -8.97 5.88
C ALA A 146 8.78 -9.17 7.39
N ASP A 147 8.05 -8.36 8.16
CA ASP A 147 8.04 -8.39 9.62
C ASP A 147 6.70 -8.81 10.22
N PHE A 148 5.65 -8.83 9.42
CA PHE A 148 4.28 -9.15 9.82
C PHE A 148 3.82 -8.40 11.06
N ALA A 149 4.28 -7.15 11.20
CA ALA A 149 3.87 -6.28 12.28
C ALA A 149 2.38 -5.92 12.15
N ASP A 150 1.64 -6.00 13.24
CA ASP A 150 0.29 -5.45 13.31
C ASP A 150 0.33 -3.92 13.14
N ILE A 151 -0.72 -3.34 12.60
CA ILE A 151 -0.81 -1.89 12.36
C ILE A 151 -0.62 -1.08 13.65
N PHE A 152 -1.02 -1.62 14.80
CA PHE A 152 -0.80 -0.99 16.10
C PHE A 152 0.67 -1.03 16.52
N GLU A 153 1.39 -2.12 16.23
CA GLU A 153 2.84 -2.19 16.46
C GLU A 153 3.59 -1.17 15.59
N VAL A 154 3.20 -1.04 14.31
CA VAL A 154 3.78 -0.03 13.42
C VAL A 154 3.51 1.38 13.95
N ARG A 155 2.36 1.61 14.56
CA ARG A 155 1.97 2.88 15.20
C ARG A 155 2.74 3.16 16.49
N GLY A 156 3.39 2.16 17.08
CA GLY A 156 4.27 2.33 18.24
C GLY A 156 3.91 1.47 19.47
N GLU A 157 2.87 0.64 19.39
CA GLU A 157 2.55 -0.30 20.46
C GLU A 157 3.61 -1.40 20.55
N GLN A 158 3.93 -1.81 21.77
CA GLN A 158 4.93 -2.84 22.02
C GLN A 158 4.25 -4.12 22.52
N ARG A 159 4.53 -5.21 21.83
CA ARG A 159 4.05 -6.53 22.21
C ARG A 159 5.14 -7.32 22.97
N PRO A 160 4.80 -8.00 24.05
CA PRO A 160 5.76 -8.83 24.79
C PRO A 160 6.19 -10.09 24.00
N GLN A 161 5.34 -10.59 23.12
CA GLN A 161 5.58 -11.76 22.31
C GLN A 161 5.07 -11.55 20.88
N ARG A 162 5.69 -12.22 19.92
CA ARG A 162 5.31 -12.22 18.52
C ARG A 162 5.33 -13.64 17.98
N GLY A 163 4.61 -13.87 16.89
CA GLY A 163 4.65 -15.10 16.13
C GLY A 163 6.04 -15.40 15.55
N LYS A 164 6.21 -16.57 14.95
CA LYS A 164 7.46 -17.03 14.36
C LYS A 164 7.49 -16.77 12.86
N THR A 165 8.43 -15.93 12.42
CA THR A 165 8.67 -15.66 11.01
C THR A 165 9.81 -16.54 10.48
N THR A 166 9.63 -17.09 9.28
CA THR A 166 10.62 -17.86 8.52
C THR A 166 10.69 -17.35 7.09
N ALA A 167 11.88 -17.39 6.51
CA ALA A 167 12.11 -17.04 5.10
C ALA A 167 12.70 -18.25 4.36
N SER A 168 12.21 -18.53 3.17
CA SER A 168 12.65 -19.63 2.33
C SER A 168 12.81 -19.20 0.88
N LEU A 169 13.85 -19.73 0.24
CA LEU A 169 14.06 -19.65 -1.20
C LEU A 169 13.45 -20.91 -1.83
N LEU A 170 12.57 -20.73 -2.80
CA LEU A 170 11.91 -21.82 -3.52
C LEU A 170 12.69 -22.20 -4.79
N GLU A 171 12.40 -23.37 -5.35
CA GLU A 171 13.13 -23.93 -6.52
C GLU A 171 13.02 -23.04 -7.78
N ASP A 172 11.94 -22.31 -7.93
CA ASP A 172 11.71 -21.36 -9.03
C ASP A 172 12.41 -20.01 -8.87
N GLN A 173 13.25 -19.86 -7.80
CA GLN A 173 13.89 -18.63 -7.35
C GLN A 173 12.92 -17.57 -6.82
N SER A 174 11.70 -17.94 -6.49
CA SER A 174 10.81 -17.08 -5.70
C SER A 174 11.19 -17.15 -4.21
N VAL A 175 10.80 -16.13 -3.46
CA VAL A 175 11.06 -16.06 -2.01
C VAL A 175 9.72 -16.06 -1.28
N SER A 176 9.64 -16.87 -0.23
CA SER A 176 8.48 -16.95 0.64
C SER A 176 8.86 -16.60 2.07
N PHE A 177 8.18 -15.60 2.63
CA PHE A 177 8.17 -15.31 4.06
C PHE A 177 6.88 -15.86 4.64
N GLN A 178 6.96 -16.58 5.74
CA GLN A 178 5.81 -17.13 6.45
C GLN A 178 5.89 -16.73 7.92
N ASN A 179 4.78 -16.26 8.45
CA ASN A 179 4.62 -15.97 9.86
C ASN A 179 3.48 -16.82 10.42
N LEU A 180 3.76 -17.63 11.42
CA LEU A 180 2.76 -18.28 12.24
C LEU A 180 2.51 -17.36 13.45
N GLY A 181 1.38 -16.68 13.46
CA GLY A 181 0.98 -15.77 14.50
C GLY A 181 0.66 -16.50 15.83
N LEU A 182 0.56 -15.75 16.91
CA LEU A 182 0.10 -16.29 18.20
C LEU A 182 -1.39 -16.69 18.14
N ASP A 183 -2.15 -16.09 17.23
CA ASP A 183 -3.52 -16.44 16.85
C ASP A 183 -3.64 -17.74 16.06
N GLN A 184 -2.51 -18.43 15.82
CA GLN A 184 -2.39 -19.66 15.03
C GLN A 184 -2.69 -19.45 13.52
N VAL A 185 -2.82 -18.22 13.06
CA VAL A 185 -3.04 -17.88 11.66
C VAL A 185 -1.71 -17.76 10.93
N THR A 186 -1.59 -18.43 9.78
CA THR A 186 -0.42 -18.32 8.93
C THR A 186 -0.59 -17.19 7.92
N ARG A 187 0.33 -16.23 7.95
CA ARG A 187 0.42 -15.12 6.99
C ARG A 187 1.64 -15.33 6.11
N THR A 188 1.48 -15.19 4.80
CA THR A 188 2.55 -15.47 3.83
C THR A 188 2.73 -14.35 2.84
N THR A 189 3.98 -13.92 2.65
CA THR A 189 4.40 -13.00 1.59
C THR A 189 5.24 -13.78 0.59
N ASN A 190 4.79 -13.86 -0.68
CA ASN A 190 5.60 -14.44 -1.74
C ASN A 190 6.07 -13.35 -2.70
N ILE A 191 7.35 -13.43 -3.08
CA ILE A 191 8.01 -12.48 -3.99
C ILE A 191 8.54 -13.23 -5.20
N THR A 192 8.13 -12.80 -6.39
CA THR A 192 8.55 -13.37 -7.66
C THR A 192 9.13 -12.29 -8.56
N CYS A 193 10.01 -12.68 -9.48
CA CYS A 193 10.57 -11.79 -10.50
C CYS A 193 10.62 -12.49 -11.86
N SER A 194 10.21 -11.81 -12.91
CA SER A 194 10.27 -12.30 -14.30
C SER A 194 10.80 -11.19 -15.21
N PRO A 195 11.81 -11.44 -16.06
CA PRO A 195 12.64 -12.65 -16.15
C PRO A 195 13.33 -13.01 -14.83
N LYS A 196 13.75 -14.30 -14.71
CA LYS A 196 14.44 -14.77 -13.50
C LYS A 196 15.68 -13.95 -13.21
N PRO A 197 15.93 -13.58 -11.92
CA PRO A 197 17.15 -12.91 -11.50
C PRO A 197 18.40 -13.76 -11.75
N THR A 198 19.54 -13.11 -11.90
CA THR A 198 20.85 -13.79 -11.98
C THR A 198 21.15 -14.55 -10.68
N LYS A 199 20.79 -13.97 -9.55
CA LYS A 199 20.97 -14.58 -8.22
C LYS A 199 19.84 -14.14 -7.29
N THR A 200 19.33 -15.09 -6.50
CA THR A 200 18.33 -14.83 -5.47
C THR A 200 18.80 -15.39 -4.13
N THR A 201 18.54 -14.63 -3.08
CA THR A 201 18.67 -15.06 -1.67
C THR A 201 17.32 -14.79 -0.99
N THR A 202 17.19 -15.15 0.28
CA THR A 202 15.98 -14.88 1.05
C THR A 202 15.68 -13.39 1.28
N HIS A 203 16.60 -12.46 0.97
CA HIS A 203 16.44 -11.02 1.21
C HIS A 203 16.85 -10.13 0.02
N LEU A 204 17.30 -10.74 -1.07
CA LEU A 204 17.84 -9.99 -2.20
C LEU A 204 17.62 -10.76 -3.50
N MET A 205 17.17 -10.06 -4.53
CA MET A 205 17.26 -10.45 -5.94
C MET A 205 18.28 -9.57 -6.63
N TYR A 206 19.21 -10.17 -7.37
CA TYR A 206 20.27 -9.49 -8.11
C TYR A 206 20.19 -9.85 -9.58
N VAL A 207 20.25 -8.84 -10.45
CA VAL A 207 20.15 -8.98 -11.89
C VAL A 207 21.34 -8.32 -12.56
N GLU A 208 21.97 -9.06 -13.47
CA GLU A 208 22.92 -8.52 -14.45
C GLU A 208 22.29 -8.56 -15.83
N LEU A 209 22.41 -7.50 -16.58
CA LEU A 209 21.91 -7.44 -17.96
C LEU A 209 22.81 -6.60 -18.84
N VAL A 210 22.77 -6.90 -20.14
CA VAL A 210 23.39 -6.11 -21.19
C VAL A 210 22.27 -5.58 -22.06
N LEU A 211 22.27 -4.27 -22.31
CA LEU A 211 21.30 -3.59 -23.16
C LEU A 211 22.03 -3.08 -24.39
N GLU A 212 21.64 -3.54 -25.56
CA GLU A 212 22.10 -2.98 -26.82
C GLU A 212 21.62 -1.53 -27.00
N PRO A 213 22.22 -0.74 -27.90
CA PRO A 213 21.75 0.61 -28.16
C PRO A 213 20.27 0.66 -28.53
N LYS A 214 19.50 1.50 -27.83
CA LYS A 214 18.05 1.67 -27.99
C LYS A 214 17.21 0.47 -27.57
N GLU A 215 17.82 -0.55 -26.98
CA GLU A 215 17.10 -1.70 -26.44
C GLU A 215 16.32 -1.34 -25.18
N GLU A 216 15.18 -2.00 -25.01
CA GLU A 216 14.36 -1.98 -23.80
C GLU A 216 14.28 -3.38 -23.18
N GLN A 217 14.50 -3.46 -21.87
CA GLN A 217 14.32 -4.69 -21.10
C GLN A 217 13.36 -4.42 -19.94
N THR A 218 12.40 -5.32 -19.77
CA THR A 218 11.37 -5.19 -18.73
C THR A 218 11.47 -6.35 -17.74
N PHE A 219 11.32 -6.02 -16.45
CA PHE A 219 11.19 -6.97 -15.34
C PHE A 219 9.85 -6.73 -14.63
N GLU A 220 9.19 -7.81 -14.24
CA GLU A 220 8.00 -7.77 -13.40
C GLU A 220 8.33 -8.39 -12.05
N VAL A 221 8.16 -7.61 -10.99
CA VAL A 221 8.34 -8.03 -9.59
C VAL A 221 6.98 -8.04 -8.92
N ASN A 222 6.58 -9.18 -8.40
CA ASN A 222 5.26 -9.32 -7.81
C ASN A 222 5.40 -9.75 -6.35
N VAL A 223 4.68 -9.08 -5.47
CA VAL A 223 4.56 -9.40 -4.05
C VAL A 223 3.12 -9.74 -3.77
N SER A 224 2.84 -10.97 -3.34
CA SER A 224 1.49 -11.41 -2.96
C SER A 224 1.37 -11.58 -1.46
N CYS A 225 0.22 -11.15 -0.92
CA CYS A 225 -0.16 -11.30 0.49
C CYS A 225 -1.22 -12.38 0.60
N SER A 226 -1.00 -13.40 1.43
CA SER A 226 -1.98 -14.46 1.67
C SER A 226 -2.12 -14.79 3.16
N ILE A 227 -3.35 -15.08 3.54
CA ILE A 227 -3.73 -15.47 4.90
C ILE A 227 -4.27 -16.90 4.82
N GLU A 228 -3.81 -17.77 5.72
CA GLU A 228 -4.17 -19.19 5.75
C GLU A 228 -3.83 -19.88 4.42
N ASN A 229 -4.75 -20.70 3.94
CA ASN A 229 -4.62 -21.46 2.70
C ASN A 229 -5.11 -20.69 1.45
N THR A 230 -5.34 -19.38 1.57
CA THR A 230 -5.78 -18.56 0.43
C THR A 230 -4.63 -18.48 -0.57
N ARG A 231 -4.80 -19.14 -1.72
CA ARG A 231 -3.80 -19.09 -2.78
C ARG A 231 -3.98 -17.81 -3.60
N VAL A 232 -3.04 -16.90 -3.49
CA VAL A 232 -2.97 -15.69 -4.30
C VAL A 232 -1.96 -15.90 -5.43
N CYS A 233 -2.43 -15.77 -6.68
CA CYS A 233 -1.59 -15.91 -7.86
C CYS A 233 -1.50 -14.56 -8.57
N PRO A 234 -0.31 -13.91 -8.60
CA PRO A 234 -0.14 -12.66 -9.33
C PRO A 234 -0.49 -12.82 -10.81
N LEU A 235 -1.23 -11.87 -11.35
CA LEU A 235 -1.51 -11.77 -12.78
C LEU A 235 -0.33 -11.07 -13.49
N PRO A 236 -0.14 -11.29 -14.81
CA PRO A 236 0.73 -10.43 -15.60
C PRO A 236 0.33 -8.96 -15.45
N PHE A 237 1.29 -8.07 -15.34
CA PHE A 237 1.04 -6.64 -15.08
C PHE A 237 0.05 -6.00 -16.07
N SER A 238 0.14 -6.36 -17.36
CA SER A 238 -0.79 -5.87 -18.40
C SER A 238 -2.23 -6.32 -18.19
N THR A 239 -2.43 -7.53 -17.68
CA THR A 239 -3.76 -8.07 -17.34
C THR A 239 -4.30 -7.40 -16.10
N ALA A 240 -3.48 -7.28 -15.05
CA ALA A 240 -3.87 -6.66 -13.79
C ALA A 240 -4.29 -5.19 -13.97
N ILE A 241 -3.53 -4.40 -14.76
CA ILE A 241 -3.88 -2.99 -15.00
C ILE A 241 -5.17 -2.87 -15.83
N ALA A 242 -5.42 -3.78 -16.78
CA ALA A 242 -6.67 -3.77 -17.55
C ALA A 242 -7.88 -4.09 -16.65
N GLN A 243 -7.76 -5.08 -15.78
CA GLN A 243 -8.82 -5.45 -14.83
C GLN A 243 -9.04 -4.36 -13.78
N SER A 244 -7.98 -3.78 -13.23
CA SER A 244 -8.07 -2.67 -12.29
C SER A 244 -8.76 -1.45 -12.91
N THR A 245 -8.40 -1.10 -14.16
CA THR A 245 -9.05 -0.01 -14.88
C THR A 245 -10.55 -0.29 -15.11
N GLN A 246 -10.90 -1.52 -15.49
CA GLN A 246 -12.31 -1.91 -15.68
C GLN A 246 -13.10 -1.87 -14.36
N ALA A 247 -12.50 -2.32 -13.25
CA ALA A 247 -13.15 -2.27 -11.95
C ALA A 247 -13.39 -0.83 -11.50
N LEU A 248 -12.40 0.07 -11.71
CA LEU A 248 -12.52 1.48 -11.41
C LEU A 248 -13.63 2.15 -12.23
N GLN A 249 -13.67 1.91 -13.55
CA GLN A 249 -14.75 2.43 -14.40
C GLN A 249 -16.13 1.96 -13.94
N THR A 250 -16.22 0.71 -13.46
CA THR A 250 -17.47 0.18 -12.90
C THR A 250 -17.86 0.88 -11.60
N ALA A 251 -16.88 1.21 -10.74
CA ALA A 251 -17.12 1.95 -9.50
C ALA A 251 -17.54 3.40 -9.78
N GLU A 252 -16.83 4.07 -10.69
CA GLU A 252 -17.15 5.44 -11.12
C GLU A 252 -18.56 5.55 -11.75
N ALA A 253 -18.97 4.54 -12.51
CA ALA A 253 -20.29 4.51 -13.15
C ALA A 253 -21.48 4.47 -12.16
N ARG A 254 -21.23 4.20 -10.87
CA ARG A 254 -22.24 4.30 -9.79
C ARG A 254 -22.49 5.73 -9.34
N PHE A 255 -21.61 6.66 -9.71
CA PHE A 255 -21.76 8.07 -9.38
C PHE A 255 -22.48 8.84 -10.50
N CYS A 256 -23.25 9.85 -10.14
CA CYS A 256 -23.78 10.76 -11.14
C CYS A 256 -22.68 11.67 -11.69
N SER A 257 -22.74 11.95 -12.99
CA SER A 257 -21.80 12.88 -13.65
C SER A 257 -22.15 14.32 -13.32
N ILE A 258 -21.16 15.08 -12.85
CA ILE A 258 -21.29 16.52 -12.60
C ILE A 258 -20.38 17.25 -13.57
N PHE A 259 -20.94 18.19 -14.30
CA PHE A 259 -20.18 19.01 -15.23
C PHE A 259 -20.58 20.48 -15.08
N THR A 260 -19.58 21.37 -15.05
CA THR A 260 -19.74 22.81 -14.95
C THR A 260 -18.90 23.51 -16.03
N GLU A 261 -19.11 24.80 -16.23
CA GLU A 261 -18.28 25.61 -17.13
C GLU A 261 -16.87 25.87 -16.58
N ASN A 262 -16.59 25.55 -15.32
CA ASN A 262 -15.30 25.74 -14.68
C ASN A 262 -14.49 24.44 -14.70
N GLU A 263 -13.46 24.35 -15.55
CA GLU A 263 -12.60 23.16 -15.70
C GLU A 263 -11.87 22.80 -14.41
N GLN A 264 -11.39 23.78 -13.63
CA GLN A 264 -10.70 23.51 -12.37
C GLN A 264 -11.64 22.88 -11.33
N PHE A 265 -12.91 23.31 -11.32
CA PHE A 265 -13.92 22.73 -10.45
C PHE A 265 -14.27 21.29 -10.89
N ASN A 266 -14.37 21.05 -12.19
CA ASN A 266 -14.57 19.70 -12.73
C ASN A 266 -13.40 18.77 -12.39
N ASP A 267 -12.15 19.23 -12.54
CA ASP A 267 -10.96 18.48 -12.15
C ASP A 267 -10.97 18.14 -10.65
N TRP A 268 -11.38 19.08 -9.80
CA TRP A 268 -11.50 18.86 -8.36
C TRP A 268 -12.58 17.83 -8.00
N ILE A 269 -13.77 17.91 -8.62
CA ILE A 269 -14.82 16.92 -8.42
C ILE A 269 -14.36 15.53 -8.86
N ASN A 270 -13.79 15.40 -10.07
CA ASN A 270 -13.31 14.14 -10.59
C ASN A 270 -12.25 13.53 -9.66
N ARG A 271 -11.30 14.35 -9.20
CA ARG A 271 -10.29 13.91 -8.25
C ARG A 271 -10.90 13.41 -6.94
N SER A 272 -11.93 14.10 -6.42
CA SER A 272 -12.62 13.67 -5.20
C SER A 272 -13.36 12.35 -5.38
N LEU A 273 -13.95 12.12 -6.56
CA LEU A 273 -14.58 10.84 -6.90
C LEU A 273 -13.55 9.70 -6.96
N ASP A 274 -12.42 9.93 -7.60
CA ASP A 274 -11.31 8.96 -7.67
C ASP A 274 -10.81 8.58 -6.26
N ASP A 275 -10.69 9.57 -5.37
CA ASP A 275 -10.27 9.35 -3.99
C ASP A 275 -11.32 8.55 -3.20
N ILE A 276 -12.62 8.82 -3.37
CA ILE A 276 -13.69 8.04 -2.75
C ILE A 276 -13.71 6.61 -3.30
N CYS A 277 -13.55 6.41 -4.63
CA CYS A 277 -13.46 5.09 -5.24
C CYS A 277 -12.28 4.30 -4.67
N MET A 278 -11.09 4.90 -4.55
CA MET A 278 -9.93 4.26 -3.93
C MET A 278 -10.19 3.86 -2.48
N MET A 279 -10.84 4.71 -1.70
CA MET A 279 -11.12 4.45 -0.29
C MET A 279 -12.26 3.45 -0.08
N THR A 280 -13.12 3.21 -1.08
CA THR A 280 -14.22 2.27 -0.99
C THR A 280 -13.75 0.83 -1.16
N THR A 281 -14.20 -0.05 -0.27
CA THR A 281 -13.96 -1.49 -0.30
C THR A 281 -15.29 -2.21 -0.49
N GLU A 282 -15.34 -3.16 -1.40
CA GLU A 282 -16.51 -4.01 -1.61
C GLU A 282 -16.60 -5.05 -0.48
N LEU A 283 -17.62 -4.94 0.36
CA LEU A 283 -17.95 -5.88 1.43
C LEU A 283 -19.15 -6.74 1.02
N PRO A 284 -19.44 -7.84 1.72
CA PRO A 284 -20.59 -8.71 1.38
C PRO A 284 -21.93 -7.96 1.35
N GLU A 285 -22.12 -6.96 2.20
CA GLU A 285 -23.32 -6.15 2.31
C GLU A 285 -23.36 -4.99 1.27
N GLY A 286 -22.23 -4.68 0.64
CA GLY A 286 -22.09 -3.62 -0.37
C GLY A 286 -20.84 -2.75 -0.19
N PRO A 287 -20.70 -1.70 -1.00
CA PRO A 287 -19.54 -0.81 -0.95
C PRO A 287 -19.49 -0.04 0.37
N TYR A 288 -18.29 0.03 0.97
CA TYR A 288 -18.06 0.74 2.22
C TYR A 288 -16.80 1.64 2.12
N PRO A 289 -16.89 2.95 2.39
CA PRO A 289 -15.75 3.85 2.39
C PRO A 289 -14.95 3.67 3.69
N TYR A 290 -13.66 3.31 3.57
CA TYR A 290 -12.76 3.26 4.71
C TYR A 290 -12.29 4.66 5.09
N ALA A 291 -12.01 4.89 6.38
CA ALA A 291 -11.80 6.23 6.90
C ALA A 291 -10.47 6.86 6.48
N GLY A 292 -9.38 6.08 6.36
CA GLY A 292 -8.10 6.66 5.93
C GLY A 292 -6.90 5.72 6.05
N VAL A 293 -5.91 5.91 5.18
CA VAL A 293 -4.63 5.20 5.19
C VAL A 293 -3.59 6.07 5.92
N PRO A 294 -2.71 5.49 6.72
CA PRO A 294 -2.54 4.06 7.02
C PRO A 294 -3.40 3.55 8.19
N TRP A 295 -3.71 4.41 9.16
CA TRP A 295 -4.17 4.00 10.50
C TRP A 295 -5.65 3.60 10.56
N PHE A 296 -6.44 4.03 9.59
CA PHE A 296 -7.89 3.93 9.59
C PHE A 296 -8.43 3.22 8.33
N SER A 297 -7.59 2.37 7.69
CA SER A 297 -7.98 1.59 6.51
C SER A 297 -8.82 0.37 6.91
N THR A 298 -10.02 0.64 7.42
CA THR A 298 -11.01 -0.34 7.86
C THR A 298 -12.38 0.31 8.01
N VAL A 299 -13.37 -0.46 8.42
CA VAL A 299 -14.74 0.03 8.72
C VAL A 299 -14.75 0.91 9.97
N PHE A 300 -15.18 2.16 9.82
CA PHE A 300 -15.50 3.09 10.89
C PHE A 300 -16.95 3.54 10.76
N GLY A 301 -17.74 3.43 11.82
CA GLY A 301 -19.17 3.75 11.82
C GLY A 301 -19.44 5.20 11.46
N ARG A 302 -18.96 6.14 12.27
CA ARG A 302 -19.18 7.58 12.06
C ARG A 302 -18.67 8.04 10.70
N ASP A 303 -17.44 7.68 10.34
CA ASP A 303 -16.78 8.15 9.14
C ASP A 303 -17.50 7.63 7.89
N GLY A 304 -17.87 6.35 7.88
CA GLY A 304 -18.66 5.75 6.80
C GLY A 304 -20.04 6.39 6.66
N ILE A 305 -20.73 6.67 7.80
CA ILE A 305 -22.04 7.30 7.80
C ILE A 305 -21.96 8.74 7.24
N ILE A 306 -20.98 9.52 7.67
CA ILE A 306 -20.83 10.92 7.20
C ILE A 306 -20.48 10.92 5.70
N ALA A 307 -19.53 10.10 5.27
CA ALA A 307 -19.19 9.98 3.85
C ALA A 307 -20.41 9.55 3.01
N ALA A 308 -21.18 8.58 3.48
CA ALA A 308 -22.41 8.14 2.79
C ALA A 308 -23.48 9.23 2.74
N LEU A 309 -23.64 10.02 3.81
CA LEU A 309 -24.59 11.13 3.86
C LEU A 309 -24.21 12.24 2.88
N GLU A 310 -22.93 12.59 2.82
CA GLU A 310 -22.41 13.60 1.89
C GLU A 310 -22.49 13.13 0.42
N CYS A 311 -22.30 11.83 0.18
CA CYS A 311 -22.38 11.23 -1.15
C CYS A 311 -23.80 10.79 -1.56
N LEU A 312 -24.81 10.88 -0.70
CA LEU A 312 -26.16 10.32 -0.93
C LEU A 312 -26.79 10.81 -2.25
N TRP A 313 -26.61 12.07 -2.59
CA TRP A 313 -27.18 12.68 -3.79
C TRP A 313 -26.40 12.34 -5.09
N VAL A 314 -25.17 11.82 -4.98
CA VAL A 314 -24.33 11.42 -6.13
C VAL A 314 -24.20 9.91 -6.27
N ASN A 315 -24.28 9.16 -5.17
CA ASN A 315 -24.15 7.69 -5.14
C ASN A 315 -24.95 7.08 -3.98
N PRO A 316 -26.27 6.85 -4.11
CA PRO A 316 -27.08 6.24 -3.06
C PRO A 316 -26.71 4.77 -2.79
N GLU A 317 -26.04 4.07 -3.70
CA GLU A 317 -25.57 2.68 -3.45
C GLU A 317 -24.53 2.62 -2.35
N LEU A 318 -23.66 3.63 -2.25
CA LEU A 318 -22.69 3.75 -1.15
C LEU A 318 -23.42 3.80 0.19
N THR A 319 -24.50 4.57 0.28
CA THR A 319 -25.35 4.67 1.48
C THR A 319 -26.00 3.34 1.82
N ARG A 320 -26.51 2.61 0.82
CA ARG A 320 -27.09 1.28 1.01
C ARG A 320 -26.06 0.30 1.58
N GLY A 321 -24.83 0.31 1.06
CA GLY A 321 -23.72 -0.52 1.55
C GLY A 321 -23.36 -0.20 3.01
N VAL A 322 -23.21 1.09 3.33
CA VAL A 322 -22.91 1.54 4.71
C VAL A 322 -24.00 1.12 5.68
N LEU A 323 -25.27 1.35 5.36
CA LEU A 323 -26.39 0.91 6.20
C LEU A 323 -26.43 -0.60 6.36
N GLY A 324 -26.19 -1.37 5.28
CA GLY A 324 -26.12 -2.83 5.31
C GLY A 324 -25.05 -3.36 6.26
N VAL A 325 -23.81 -2.89 6.10
CA VAL A 325 -22.66 -3.29 6.95
C VAL A 325 -22.90 -2.94 8.42
N LEU A 326 -23.38 -1.73 8.71
CA LEU A 326 -23.60 -1.29 10.07
C LEU A 326 -24.80 -1.98 10.73
N ALA A 327 -25.85 -2.32 9.97
CA ALA A 327 -26.95 -3.10 10.47
C ALA A 327 -26.56 -4.56 10.77
N SER A 328 -25.75 -5.19 9.89
CA SER A 328 -25.28 -6.58 10.10
C SER A 328 -24.30 -6.69 11.27
N THR A 329 -23.62 -5.59 11.64
CA THR A 329 -22.68 -5.54 12.76
C THR A 329 -23.22 -4.89 14.01
N GLN A 330 -24.53 -4.56 14.07
CA GLN A 330 -25.16 -3.96 15.22
C GLN A 330 -25.02 -4.86 16.48
N ALA A 331 -24.67 -4.26 17.62
CA ALA A 331 -24.53 -4.99 18.88
C ALA A 331 -25.85 -5.64 19.30
N GLN A 332 -25.77 -6.93 19.68
CA GLN A 332 -26.92 -7.70 20.15
C GLN A 332 -26.83 -7.97 21.67
N ASP A 333 -25.63 -7.98 22.23
CA ASP A 333 -25.35 -8.37 23.60
C ASP A 333 -24.63 -7.24 24.36
N ILE A 334 -24.60 -7.38 25.70
CA ILE A 334 -23.78 -6.52 26.56
C ILE A 334 -22.38 -7.11 26.68
N ILE A 335 -21.39 -6.47 26.10
CA ILE A 335 -19.99 -6.87 26.17
C ILE A 335 -19.16 -5.66 26.64
N PRO A 336 -18.86 -5.57 27.96
CA PRO A 336 -18.21 -4.38 28.53
C PRO A 336 -16.82 -4.06 27.90
N SER A 337 -16.05 -5.08 27.52
CA SER A 337 -14.72 -4.90 26.88
C SER A 337 -14.78 -4.27 25.50
N GLN A 338 -15.94 -4.29 24.84
CA GLN A 338 -16.20 -3.72 23.54
C GLN A 338 -17.09 -2.47 23.60
N ASP A 339 -17.48 -2.01 24.80
CA ASP A 339 -18.51 -1.00 25.00
C ASP A 339 -19.84 -1.34 24.27
N ALA A 340 -20.11 -2.63 24.08
CA ALA A 340 -21.29 -3.12 23.37
C ALA A 340 -22.51 -3.16 24.28
N GLU A 341 -23.63 -2.67 23.77
CA GLU A 341 -24.96 -2.78 24.32
C GLU A 341 -25.95 -3.03 23.18
N PRO A 342 -27.05 -3.79 23.40
CA PRO A 342 -28.02 -4.06 22.34
C PRO A 342 -28.51 -2.80 21.67
N GLY A 343 -28.39 -2.78 20.31
CA GLY A 343 -28.81 -1.65 19.49
C GLY A 343 -27.71 -0.64 19.16
N LYS A 344 -26.55 -0.67 19.85
CA LYS A 344 -25.43 0.20 19.46
C LYS A 344 -24.91 -0.12 18.06
N ILE A 345 -24.57 0.90 17.31
CA ILE A 345 -23.91 0.80 16.01
C ILE A 345 -22.39 0.81 16.20
N LEU A 346 -21.71 0.02 15.39
CA LEU A 346 -20.26 -0.14 15.38
C LEU A 346 -19.54 1.22 15.32
N HIS A 347 -18.51 1.41 16.16
CA HIS A 347 -17.58 2.50 16.05
C HIS A 347 -16.45 2.16 15.07
N GLU A 348 -15.74 1.07 15.33
CA GLU A 348 -14.70 0.56 14.42
C GLU A 348 -14.59 -0.97 14.53
N THR A 349 -14.04 -1.57 13.48
CA THR A 349 -13.61 -2.97 13.50
C THR A 349 -12.17 -3.06 13.02
N ARG A 350 -11.44 -4.04 13.55
CA ARG A 350 -10.07 -4.34 13.15
C ARG A 350 -9.93 -5.81 12.80
N ARG A 351 -9.09 -6.06 11.82
CA ARG A 351 -8.57 -7.37 11.49
C ARG A 351 -7.07 -7.35 11.79
N GLY A 352 -6.49 -8.45 12.13
CA GLY A 352 -5.10 -8.57 12.50
C GLY A 352 -4.92 -9.39 13.75
N GLU A 353 -3.67 -9.71 14.06
CA GLU A 353 -3.36 -10.63 15.16
C GLU A 353 -3.71 -10.04 16.53
N MET A 354 -3.42 -8.75 16.76
CA MET A 354 -3.70 -8.10 18.04
C MET A 354 -5.20 -8.03 18.34
N ALA A 355 -6.02 -7.79 17.32
CA ALA A 355 -7.46 -7.77 17.47
C ALA A 355 -8.01 -9.19 17.77
N ALA A 356 -7.56 -10.19 17.01
CA ALA A 356 -7.99 -11.59 17.20
C ALA A 356 -7.62 -12.15 18.58
N LEU A 357 -6.51 -11.70 19.17
CA LEU A 357 -6.06 -12.10 20.51
C LEU A 357 -6.68 -11.27 21.65
N GLY A 358 -7.48 -10.24 21.33
CA GLY A 358 -8.02 -9.32 22.32
C GLY A 358 -6.96 -8.45 23.00
N GLU A 359 -5.77 -8.32 22.41
CA GLU A 359 -4.73 -7.37 22.86
C GLU A 359 -5.13 -5.92 22.56
N SER A 360 -6.08 -5.73 21.64
CA SER A 360 -6.78 -4.50 21.33
C SER A 360 -8.30 -4.74 21.38
N PRO A 361 -9.12 -3.84 21.96
CA PRO A 361 -10.57 -4.03 22.05
C PRO A 361 -11.30 -3.93 20.69
N PHE A 362 -10.58 -3.65 19.61
CA PHE A 362 -11.13 -3.16 18.35
C PHE A 362 -11.48 -4.24 17.32
N GLU A 363 -11.51 -5.53 17.66
CA GLU A 363 -12.11 -6.53 16.76
C GLU A 363 -13.53 -6.09 16.36
N ARG A 364 -14.35 -5.72 17.35
CA ARG A 364 -15.58 -4.93 17.19
C ARG A 364 -15.69 -4.00 18.40
N TYR A 365 -15.70 -2.71 18.16
CA TYR A 365 -15.78 -1.71 19.22
C TYR A 365 -16.96 -0.76 19.01
N TYR A 366 -17.71 -0.49 20.08
CA TYR A 366 -18.97 0.28 20.04
C TYR A 366 -18.92 1.56 20.90
N GLY A 367 -17.76 1.92 21.41
CA GLY A 367 -17.55 3.10 22.25
C GLY A 367 -17.61 4.40 21.47
N SER A 368 -18.79 4.73 20.95
CA SER A 368 -19.10 5.95 20.23
C SER A 368 -20.46 6.47 20.63
N VAL A 369 -20.56 7.77 20.92
CA VAL A 369 -21.83 8.43 21.25
C VAL A 369 -22.63 8.84 20.02
N ASP A 370 -21.98 8.93 18.87
CA ASP A 370 -22.51 9.53 17.64
C ASP A 370 -22.90 8.50 16.56
N SER A 371 -22.26 7.34 16.48
CA SER A 371 -22.53 6.34 15.44
C SER A 371 -24.00 5.90 15.39
N THR A 372 -24.62 5.65 16.54
CA THR A 372 -26.02 5.19 16.61
C THR A 372 -27.02 6.26 16.16
N PRO A 373 -27.01 7.51 16.67
CA PRO A 373 -27.94 8.53 16.17
C PRO A 373 -27.65 8.91 14.72
N LEU A 374 -26.40 8.94 14.28
CA LEU A 374 -26.05 9.21 12.88
C LEU A 374 -26.54 8.11 11.93
N PHE A 375 -26.52 6.85 12.34
CA PHE A 375 -27.09 5.74 11.58
C PHE A 375 -28.60 5.94 11.32
N ILE A 376 -29.33 6.36 12.35
CA ILE A 376 -30.78 6.65 12.21
C ILE A 376 -30.99 7.85 11.26
N LEU A 377 -30.15 8.89 11.37
CA LEU A 377 -30.19 10.04 10.48
C LEU A 377 -29.96 9.62 9.02
N LEU A 378 -28.92 8.81 8.78
CA LEU A 378 -28.59 8.31 7.42
C LEU A 378 -29.73 7.44 6.87
N ALA A 379 -30.28 6.53 7.68
CA ALA A 379 -31.41 5.70 7.27
C ALA A 379 -32.63 6.53 6.89
N GLY A 380 -32.96 7.55 7.69
CA GLY A 380 -34.05 8.48 7.38
C GLY A 380 -33.82 9.36 6.15
N ALA A 381 -32.56 9.71 5.87
CA ALA A 381 -32.20 10.48 4.66
C ALA A 381 -32.23 9.62 3.39
N TYR A 382 -31.89 8.32 3.53
CA TYR A 382 -31.88 7.36 2.42
C TYR A 382 -33.29 6.94 1.99
N TYR A 383 -34.23 6.83 2.94
CA TYR A 383 -35.64 6.42 2.72
C TYR A 383 -36.43 7.51 1.97
#